data_a901907af29a4079e253059ea5c428b9
#
_entry.id   a901907af29a4079e253059ea5c428b9
#
_cell.length_a   1.000
_cell.length_b   1.000
_cell.length_c   1.000
_cell.angle_alpha   90.00
_cell.angle_beta   90.00
_cell.angle_gamma   90.00
#
_symmetry.space_group_name_H-M   'P 1'
#
loop_
_entity.id
_entity.type
_entity.pdbx_description
1 polymer ?
#
loop_
_entity_poly.entity_id
_entity_poly.type
_entity_poly.pdbx_seq_one_letter_code
_entity_poly.pdbx_strand_id
1 'polypeptide(L)'
;MTVGRPREFDINQALEAAMRLFWSQGYEATSLQNLLKAMGISKSSFYEAFGSKHQLFEQCLTLYANTLIASFREDLQKAKSGLIFIEKVMKSLVEEASSKGEKCGCLMVNTTNELAQRDKIIAKLVANGTKSLQGVFEEAVRRAQKEGDIPVSKAPEVLSSFLVSSLIGLKTMVKGGADAQTIRDVCGVTITALQ
;
A
#
# COMPACT_ATOMS: atom_id res chain seq x y z
N MET A 1 30.87 17.96 24.36
CA MET A 1 29.64 17.39 23.74
C MET A 1 28.98 18.52 23.00
N THR A 2 29.13 18.57 21.68
CA THR A 2 28.45 19.56 20.82
C THR A 2 26.99 19.15 20.69
N VAL A 3 26.10 19.88 21.36
CA VAL A 3 24.67 19.78 21.15
C VAL A 3 24.41 20.19 19.69
N GLY A 4 24.05 19.25 18.84
CA GLY A 4 23.70 19.52 17.45
C GLY A 4 22.56 20.55 17.39
N ARG A 5 22.66 21.47 16.43
CA ARG A 5 21.62 22.48 16.18
C ARG A 5 20.25 21.80 16.10
N PRO A 6 19.22 22.28 16.80
CA PRO A 6 17.89 21.68 16.74
C PRO A 6 17.43 21.56 15.28
N ARG A 7 16.86 20.41 14.90
CA ARG A 7 16.31 20.21 13.55
C ARG A 7 15.18 21.20 13.31
N GLU A 8 15.31 22.03 12.28
CA GLU A 8 14.33 23.09 11.96
C GLU A 8 13.08 22.56 11.24
N PHE A 9 12.89 21.23 11.11
CA PHE A 9 11.76 20.63 10.37
C PHE A 9 11.28 19.34 11.05
N ASP A 10 10.00 19.02 10.83
CA ASP A 10 9.39 17.76 11.24
C ASP A 10 9.77 16.64 10.25
N ILE A 11 10.50 15.65 10.74
CA ILE A 11 10.94 14.50 9.94
C ILE A 11 9.77 13.71 9.40
N ASN A 12 8.69 13.53 10.16
CA ASN A 12 7.54 12.74 9.75
C ASN A 12 6.80 13.44 8.61
N GLN A 13 6.59 14.74 8.71
CA GLN A 13 5.99 15.54 7.65
C GLN A 13 6.84 15.52 6.37
N ALA A 14 8.15 15.64 6.51
CA ALA A 14 9.06 15.56 5.37
C ALA A 14 9.03 14.18 4.71
N LEU A 15 9.02 13.10 5.51
CA LEU A 15 8.92 11.73 5.02
C LEU A 15 7.59 11.46 4.29
N GLU A 16 6.47 11.95 4.83
CA GLU A 16 5.18 11.83 4.16
C GLU A 16 5.13 12.60 2.83
N ALA A 17 5.71 13.80 2.78
CA ALA A 17 5.78 14.59 1.55
C ALA A 17 6.60 13.87 0.47
N ALA A 18 7.75 13.28 0.87
CA ALA A 18 8.57 12.47 -0.03
C ALA A 18 7.83 11.20 -0.51
N MET A 19 7.14 10.51 0.40
CA MET A 19 6.36 9.31 0.08
C MET A 19 5.27 9.62 -0.96
N ARG A 20 4.53 10.71 -0.80
CA ARG A 20 3.49 11.14 -1.76
C ARG A 20 4.11 11.45 -3.13
N LEU A 21 5.27 12.09 -3.16
CA LEU A 21 5.95 12.42 -4.41
C LEU A 21 6.43 11.17 -5.13
N PHE A 22 7.06 10.22 -4.42
CA PHE A 22 7.43 8.93 -4.99
C PHE A 22 6.21 8.12 -5.47
N TRP A 23 5.09 8.20 -4.75
CA TRP A 23 3.88 7.48 -5.12
C TRP A 23 3.28 8.00 -6.43
N SER A 24 3.26 9.32 -6.63
CA SER A 24 2.71 9.93 -7.86
C SER A 24 3.65 9.78 -9.06
N GLN A 25 4.98 9.94 -8.88
CA GLN A 25 5.95 10.04 -9.97
C GLN A 25 6.79 8.78 -10.21
N GLY A 26 6.90 7.89 -9.22
CA GLY A 26 7.86 6.79 -9.22
C GLY A 26 9.22 7.20 -8.67
N TYR A 27 10.09 6.22 -8.45
CA TYR A 27 11.42 6.45 -7.89
C TYR A 27 12.37 7.11 -8.89
N GLU A 28 12.49 6.56 -10.10
CA GLU A 28 13.47 7.04 -11.08
C GLU A 28 13.19 8.49 -11.52
N ALA A 29 11.92 8.80 -11.82
CA ALA A 29 11.51 10.11 -12.27
C ALA A 29 11.57 11.20 -11.18
N THR A 30 11.62 10.83 -9.90
CA THR A 30 11.69 11.78 -8.79
C THR A 30 13.13 12.26 -8.58
N SER A 31 13.41 13.52 -8.89
CA SER A 31 14.74 14.12 -8.66
C SER A 31 14.95 14.50 -7.20
N LEU A 32 16.23 14.61 -6.79
CA LEU A 32 16.57 15.12 -5.45
C LEU A 32 16.02 16.55 -5.26
N GLN A 33 16.06 17.38 -6.30
CA GLN A 33 15.56 18.76 -6.23
C GLN A 33 14.05 18.79 -5.96
N ASN A 34 13.29 17.90 -6.62
CA ASN A 34 11.85 17.78 -6.38
C ASN A 34 11.55 17.33 -4.93
N LEU A 35 12.34 16.38 -4.40
CA LEU A 35 12.24 15.94 -3.01
C LEU A 35 12.50 17.07 -2.04
N LEU A 36 13.63 17.80 -2.19
CA LEU A 36 13.97 18.92 -1.31
C LEU A 36 12.85 19.98 -1.30
N LYS A 37 12.28 20.29 -2.47
CA LYS A 37 11.16 21.22 -2.60
C LYS A 37 9.90 20.71 -1.91
N ALA A 38 9.54 19.45 -2.13
CA ALA A 38 8.34 18.85 -1.54
C ALA A 38 8.44 18.70 -0.02
N MET A 39 9.64 18.36 0.47
CA MET A 39 9.93 18.20 1.89
C MET A 39 10.15 19.52 2.64
N GLY A 40 10.39 20.62 1.91
CA GLY A 40 10.68 21.95 2.50
C GLY A 40 12.01 22.00 3.26
N ILE A 41 13.02 21.22 2.88
CA ILE A 41 14.30 21.12 3.59
C ILE A 41 15.50 21.45 2.71
N SER A 42 16.59 21.86 3.35
CA SER A 42 17.86 22.10 2.66
C SER A 42 18.55 20.80 2.24
N LYS A 43 19.45 20.86 1.26
CA LYS A 43 20.25 19.70 0.81
C LYS A 43 21.11 19.12 1.96
N SER A 44 21.67 19.96 2.82
CA SER A 44 22.44 19.51 3.99
C SER A 44 21.58 18.75 4.98
N SER A 45 20.39 19.31 5.33
CA SER A 45 19.44 18.66 6.23
C SER A 45 18.93 17.33 5.68
N PHE A 46 18.75 17.23 4.37
CA PHE A 46 18.37 15.99 3.70
C PHE A 46 19.41 14.88 3.94
N TYR A 47 20.68 15.14 3.61
CA TYR A 47 21.72 14.12 3.78
C TYR A 47 21.97 13.75 5.24
N GLU A 48 21.86 14.72 6.14
CA GLU A 48 21.97 14.48 7.59
C GLU A 48 20.84 13.58 8.11
N ALA A 49 19.60 13.80 7.67
CA ALA A 49 18.42 13.09 8.18
C ALA A 49 18.18 11.74 7.49
N PHE A 50 18.41 11.66 6.18
CA PHE A 50 17.98 10.53 5.35
C PHE A 50 19.13 9.81 4.64
N GLY A 51 20.33 10.36 4.61
CA GLY A 51 21.52 9.77 4.01
C GLY A 51 21.53 9.84 2.49
N SER A 52 20.57 9.20 1.82
CA SER A 52 20.48 9.15 0.35
C SER A 52 19.03 9.10 -0.13
N LYS A 53 18.81 9.35 -1.43
CA LYS A 53 17.50 9.18 -2.08
C LYS A 53 16.99 7.75 -1.89
N HIS A 54 17.88 6.77 -2.00
CA HIS A 54 17.55 5.35 -1.83
C HIS A 54 17.10 5.05 -0.40
N GLN A 55 17.87 5.47 0.60
CA GLN A 55 17.51 5.27 2.02
C GLN A 55 16.23 6.00 2.42
N LEU A 56 16.00 7.20 1.87
CA LEU A 56 14.70 7.88 2.01
C LEU A 56 13.57 7.06 1.41
N PHE A 57 13.78 6.47 0.23
CA PHE A 57 12.76 5.65 -0.41
C PHE A 57 12.43 4.37 0.37
N GLU A 58 13.43 3.70 0.94
CA GLU A 58 13.22 2.56 1.85
C GLU A 58 12.33 2.95 3.05
N GLN A 59 12.60 4.13 3.65
CA GLN A 59 11.77 4.65 4.75
C GLN A 59 10.34 4.97 4.28
N CYS A 60 10.17 5.56 3.10
CA CYS A 60 8.86 5.83 2.51
C CYS A 60 8.06 4.54 2.27
N LEU A 61 8.69 3.49 1.73
CA LEU A 61 8.04 2.20 1.51
C LEU A 61 7.62 1.56 2.83
N THR A 62 8.48 1.64 3.83
CA THR A 62 8.20 1.11 5.17
C THR A 62 7.03 1.86 5.83
N LEU A 63 7.02 3.19 5.75
CA LEU A 63 5.93 4.02 6.24
C LEU A 63 4.61 3.67 5.56
N TYR A 64 4.62 3.61 4.22
CA TYR A 64 3.43 3.27 3.43
C TYR A 64 2.86 1.90 3.81
N ALA A 65 3.72 0.87 3.86
CA ALA A 65 3.30 -0.49 4.20
C ALA A 65 2.71 -0.54 5.62
N ASN A 66 3.38 0.06 6.61
CA ASN A 66 2.91 0.07 7.99
C ASN A 66 1.58 0.80 8.15
N THR A 67 1.41 1.96 7.49
CA THR A 67 0.17 2.73 7.53
C THR A 67 -0.97 1.95 6.89
N LEU A 68 -0.74 1.33 5.73
CA LEU A 68 -1.75 0.53 5.03
C LEU A 68 -2.18 -0.67 5.88
N ILE A 69 -1.24 -1.42 6.44
CA ILE A 69 -1.52 -2.60 7.27
C ILE A 69 -2.24 -2.22 8.55
N ALA A 70 -1.83 -1.12 9.21
CA ALA A 70 -2.49 -0.63 10.41
C ALA A 70 -3.95 -0.24 10.13
N SER A 71 -4.20 0.49 9.03
CA SER A 71 -5.55 0.86 8.61
C SER A 71 -6.43 -0.37 8.32
N PHE A 72 -5.89 -1.37 7.61
CA PHE A 72 -6.64 -2.59 7.30
C PHE A 72 -6.96 -3.41 8.56
N ARG A 73 -6.03 -3.51 9.51
CA ARG A 73 -6.29 -4.17 10.80
C ARG A 73 -7.36 -3.45 11.61
N GLU A 74 -7.30 -2.14 11.66
CA GLU A 74 -8.33 -1.32 12.34
C GLU A 74 -9.71 -1.52 11.69
N ASP A 75 -9.76 -1.50 10.35
CA ASP A 75 -10.99 -1.75 9.61
C ASP A 75 -11.54 -3.17 9.84
N LEU A 76 -10.67 -4.19 9.89
CA LEU A 76 -11.07 -5.57 10.21
C LEU A 76 -11.63 -5.69 11.63
N GLN A 77 -11.01 -5.01 12.60
CA GLN A 77 -11.50 -5.02 13.99
C GLN A 77 -12.87 -4.36 14.12
N LYS A 78 -13.11 -3.26 13.39
CA LYS A 78 -14.37 -2.51 13.40
C LYS A 78 -15.47 -3.15 12.55
N ALA A 79 -15.14 -4.03 11.63
CA ALA A 79 -16.12 -4.68 10.76
C ALA A 79 -17.02 -5.63 11.54
N LYS A 80 -18.29 -5.76 11.12
CA LYS A 80 -19.27 -6.68 11.72
C LYS A 80 -18.90 -8.14 11.51
N SER A 81 -18.30 -8.47 10.35
CA SER A 81 -17.78 -9.81 10.04
C SER A 81 -16.51 -9.76 9.19
N GLY A 82 -15.81 -10.90 9.09
CA GLY A 82 -14.65 -11.04 8.24
C GLY A 82 -14.99 -10.81 6.76
N LEU A 83 -16.13 -11.31 6.28
CA LEU A 83 -16.60 -11.10 4.92
C LEU A 83 -16.95 -9.64 4.63
N ILE A 84 -17.66 -8.98 5.56
CA ILE A 84 -17.99 -7.54 5.42
C ILE A 84 -16.73 -6.67 5.33
N PHE A 85 -15.66 -7.00 6.04
CA PHE A 85 -14.38 -6.31 5.85
C PHE A 85 -13.85 -6.49 4.42
N ILE A 86 -13.83 -7.73 3.90
CA ILE A 86 -13.36 -8.01 2.54
C ILE A 86 -14.21 -7.26 1.52
N GLU A 87 -15.53 -7.28 1.64
CA GLU A 87 -16.46 -6.53 0.77
C GLU A 87 -16.19 -5.02 0.83
N LYS A 88 -15.94 -4.46 2.02
CA LYS A 88 -15.59 -3.05 2.19
C LYS A 88 -14.32 -2.69 1.43
N VAL A 89 -13.28 -3.54 1.51
CA VAL A 89 -12.03 -3.33 0.76
C VAL A 89 -12.29 -3.36 -0.74
N MET A 90 -13.06 -4.33 -1.24
CA MET A 90 -13.42 -4.39 -2.68
C MET A 90 -14.24 -3.18 -3.12
N LYS A 91 -15.21 -2.76 -2.31
CA LYS A 91 -16.02 -1.58 -2.59
C LYS A 91 -15.19 -0.30 -2.69
N SER A 92 -14.17 -0.14 -1.84
CA SER A 92 -13.29 1.04 -1.90
C SER A 92 -12.56 1.18 -3.24
N LEU A 93 -12.29 0.08 -3.94
CA LEU A 93 -11.70 0.10 -5.28
C LEU A 93 -12.66 0.65 -6.34
N VAL A 94 -13.95 0.32 -6.22
CA VAL A 94 -14.99 0.86 -7.10
C VAL A 94 -15.16 2.37 -6.86
N GLU A 95 -15.11 2.80 -5.61
CA GLU A 95 -15.17 4.21 -5.23
C GLU A 95 -13.95 4.97 -5.78
N GLU A 96 -12.75 4.40 -5.65
CA GLU A 96 -11.53 4.97 -6.22
C GLU A 96 -11.61 5.06 -7.76
N ALA A 97 -12.11 4.01 -8.45
CA ALA A 97 -12.30 4.04 -9.89
C ALA A 97 -13.28 5.14 -10.34
N SER A 98 -14.31 5.41 -9.53
CA SER A 98 -15.32 6.46 -9.78
C SER A 98 -14.84 7.87 -9.46
N SER A 99 -13.75 8.01 -8.67
CA SER A 99 -13.27 9.30 -8.21
C SER A 99 -12.68 10.12 -9.36
N LYS A 100 -12.75 11.46 -9.24
CA LYS A 100 -12.09 12.39 -10.18
C LYS A 100 -10.63 12.69 -9.81
N GLY A 101 -10.15 12.15 -8.69
CA GLY A 101 -8.79 12.37 -8.19
C GLY A 101 -7.73 11.59 -8.99
N GLU A 102 -6.48 11.91 -8.71
CA GLU A 102 -5.33 11.21 -9.26
C GLU A 102 -5.32 9.75 -8.77
N LYS A 103 -5.18 8.80 -9.69
CA LYS A 103 -5.19 7.37 -9.40
C LYS A 103 -3.76 6.84 -9.36
N CYS A 104 -3.10 7.00 -8.22
CA CYS A 104 -1.70 6.59 -8.07
C CYS A 104 -1.51 5.05 -7.97
N GLY A 105 -2.58 4.29 -7.78
CA GLY A 105 -2.52 2.85 -7.57
C GLY A 105 -1.95 2.48 -6.19
N CYS A 106 -1.13 1.43 -6.13
CA CYS A 106 -0.45 1.00 -4.90
C CYS A 106 1.06 1.27 -5.02
N LEU A 107 1.65 1.99 -4.06
CA LEU A 107 3.09 2.29 -4.08
C LEU A 107 3.93 1.01 -4.11
N MET A 108 3.56 -0.03 -3.35
CA MET A 108 4.26 -1.31 -3.33
C MET A 108 4.27 -1.98 -4.73
N VAL A 109 3.12 -2.01 -5.42
CA VAL A 109 2.98 -2.59 -6.76
C VAL A 109 3.77 -1.78 -7.79
N ASN A 110 3.69 -0.45 -7.72
CA ASN A 110 4.48 0.44 -8.60
C ASN A 110 5.98 0.16 -8.42
N THR A 111 6.44 0.08 -7.17
CA THR A 111 7.83 -0.21 -6.83
C THR A 111 8.28 -1.60 -7.30
N THR A 112 7.41 -2.62 -7.19
CA THR A 112 7.71 -3.97 -7.70
C THR A 112 8.09 -3.92 -9.18
N ASN A 113 7.29 -3.24 -9.98
CA ASN A 113 7.48 -3.15 -11.43
C ASN A 113 8.71 -2.31 -11.81
N GLU A 114 9.05 -1.31 -11.00
CA GLU A 114 10.12 -0.36 -11.31
C GLU A 114 11.50 -0.86 -10.84
N LEU A 115 11.59 -1.44 -9.63
CA LEU A 115 12.86 -1.64 -8.92
C LEU A 115 13.13 -3.07 -8.44
N ALA A 116 12.11 -3.88 -8.15
CA ALA A 116 12.32 -5.13 -7.40
C ALA A 116 13.25 -6.14 -8.09
N GLN A 117 13.35 -6.12 -9.42
CA GLN A 117 14.27 -7.00 -10.15
C GLN A 117 15.73 -6.55 -10.06
N ARG A 118 15.99 -5.27 -9.77
CA ARG A 118 17.33 -4.66 -9.79
C ARG A 118 17.86 -4.35 -8.40
N ASP A 119 16.98 -4.33 -7.39
CA ASP A 119 17.28 -3.93 -6.02
C ASP A 119 16.75 -4.96 -5.02
N LYS A 120 17.67 -5.74 -4.43
CA LYS A 120 17.34 -6.80 -3.48
C LYS A 120 16.77 -6.27 -2.16
N ILE A 121 17.16 -5.06 -1.72
CA ILE A 121 16.66 -4.44 -0.50
C ILE A 121 15.20 -4.06 -0.72
N ILE A 122 14.92 -3.36 -1.80
CA ILE A 122 13.57 -2.97 -2.20
C ILE A 122 12.67 -4.20 -2.43
N ALA A 123 13.17 -5.22 -3.12
CA ALA A 123 12.45 -6.48 -3.33
C ALA A 123 12.01 -7.12 -1.99
N LYS A 124 12.91 -7.14 -1.00
CA LYS A 124 12.63 -7.68 0.34
C LYS A 124 11.58 -6.84 1.08
N LEU A 125 11.66 -5.50 1.01
CA LEU A 125 10.67 -4.62 1.62
C LEU A 125 9.28 -4.84 1.03
N VAL A 126 9.19 -4.91 -0.30
CA VAL A 126 7.93 -5.18 -1.01
C VAL A 126 7.37 -6.55 -0.63
N ALA A 127 8.20 -7.60 -0.65
CA ALA A 127 7.78 -8.96 -0.28
C ALA A 127 7.25 -9.02 1.16
N ASN A 128 7.93 -8.35 2.12
CA ASN A 128 7.50 -8.29 3.51
C ASN A 128 6.15 -7.56 3.65
N GLY A 129 5.96 -6.43 2.97
CA GLY A 129 4.70 -5.70 2.97
C GLY A 129 3.54 -6.52 2.38
N THR A 130 3.77 -7.21 1.27
CA THR A 130 2.79 -8.11 0.65
C THR A 130 2.42 -9.27 1.59
N LYS A 131 3.41 -9.88 2.24
CA LYS A 131 3.18 -10.94 3.23
C LYS A 131 2.37 -10.44 4.43
N SER A 132 2.65 -9.23 4.91
CA SER A 132 1.90 -8.63 6.02
C SER A 132 0.44 -8.36 5.62
N LEU A 133 0.21 -7.88 4.40
CA LEU A 133 -1.13 -7.68 3.85
C LEU A 133 -1.88 -9.02 3.72
N GLN A 134 -1.21 -10.06 3.21
CA GLN A 134 -1.78 -11.41 3.15
C GLN A 134 -2.21 -11.91 4.53
N GLY A 135 -1.41 -11.66 5.58
CA GLY A 135 -1.77 -12.03 6.95
C GLY A 135 -3.06 -11.37 7.44
N VAL A 136 -3.33 -10.10 7.07
CA VAL A 136 -4.60 -9.44 7.42
C VAL A 136 -5.78 -10.10 6.71
N PHE A 137 -5.65 -10.43 5.42
CA PHE A 137 -6.72 -11.12 4.69
C PHE A 137 -6.92 -12.56 5.19
N GLU A 138 -5.85 -13.26 5.59
CA GLU A 138 -5.95 -14.59 6.19
C GLU A 138 -6.74 -14.55 7.51
N GLU A 139 -6.47 -13.56 8.36
CA GLU A 139 -7.24 -13.32 9.59
C GLU A 139 -8.72 -13.05 9.28
N ALA A 140 -9.01 -12.21 8.26
CA ALA A 140 -10.38 -11.93 7.83
C ALA A 140 -11.10 -13.17 7.30
N VAL A 141 -10.45 -14.00 6.49
CA VAL A 141 -11.00 -15.25 5.96
C VAL A 141 -11.28 -16.24 7.11
N ARG A 142 -10.32 -16.45 8.03
CA ARG A 142 -10.51 -17.33 9.19
C ARG A 142 -11.66 -16.86 10.08
N ARG A 143 -11.83 -15.56 10.23
CA ARG A 143 -12.96 -14.97 10.95
C ARG A 143 -14.27 -15.23 10.21
N ALA A 144 -14.35 -14.99 8.91
CA ALA A 144 -15.54 -15.24 8.10
C ALA A 144 -15.92 -16.73 8.05
N GLN A 145 -14.94 -17.65 8.12
CA GLN A 145 -15.20 -19.09 8.23
C GLN A 145 -15.83 -19.46 9.59
N LYS A 146 -15.35 -18.89 10.69
CA LYS A 146 -15.94 -19.09 12.03
C LYS A 146 -17.37 -18.52 12.13
N GLU A 147 -17.65 -17.45 11.38
CA GLU A 147 -18.96 -16.80 11.30
C GLU A 147 -19.92 -17.51 10.34
N GLY A 148 -19.44 -18.48 9.53
CA GLY A 148 -20.22 -19.25 8.58
C GLY A 148 -20.40 -18.59 7.21
N ASP A 149 -19.75 -17.46 6.96
CA ASP A 149 -19.84 -16.69 5.70
C ASP A 149 -19.01 -17.31 4.56
N ILE A 150 -17.92 -18.03 4.91
CA ILE A 150 -17.01 -18.69 3.96
C ILE A 150 -16.89 -20.18 4.35
N PRO A 151 -16.97 -21.13 3.39
CA PRO A 151 -16.83 -22.55 3.67
C PRO A 151 -15.47 -22.90 4.28
N VAL A 152 -15.48 -23.70 5.36
CA VAL A 152 -14.24 -24.16 6.02
C VAL A 152 -13.42 -25.14 5.19
N SER A 153 -13.99 -25.68 4.11
CA SER A 153 -13.29 -26.58 3.17
C SER A 153 -12.24 -25.83 2.32
N LYS A 154 -12.30 -24.50 2.24
CA LYS A 154 -11.34 -23.68 1.49
C LYS A 154 -10.19 -23.26 2.40
N ALA A 155 -8.95 -23.50 1.99
CA ALA A 155 -7.76 -23.13 2.77
C ALA A 155 -7.62 -21.62 2.90
N PRO A 156 -7.58 -21.04 4.12
CA PRO A 156 -7.48 -19.58 4.33
C PRO A 156 -6.25 -18.95 3.69
N GLU A 157 -5.13 -19.68 3.67
CA GLU A 157 -3.86 -19.24 3.06
C GLU A 157 -3.99 -19.09 1.53
N VAL A 158 -4.76 -19.97 0.88
CA VAL A 158 -5.02 -19.91 -0.55
C VAL A 158 -5.97 -18.74 -0.86
N LEU A 159 -7.05 -18.61 -0.09
CA LEU A 159 -8.01 -17.52 -0.27
C LEU A 159 -7.38 -16.15 0.01
N SER A 160 -6.52 -16.03 1.02
CA SER A 160 -5.81 -14.78 1.29
C SER A 160 -4.84 -14.40 0.16
N SER A 161 -4.12 -15.38 -0.41
CA SER A 161 -3.27 -15.18 -1.58
C SER A 161 -4.08 -14.73 -2.81
N PHE A 162 -5.24 -15.35 -3.03
CA PHE A 162 -6.17 -14.98 -4.10
C PHE A 162 -6.68 -13.53 -3.90
N LEU A 163 -7.10 -13.17 -2.69
CA LEU A 163 -7.59 -11.83 -2.37
C LEU A 163 -6.52 -10.75 -2.57
N VAL A 164 -5.28 -11.00 -2.13
CA VAL A 164 -4.16 -10.07 -2.33
C VAL A 164 -3.84 -9.93 -3.82
N SER A 165 -3.83 -11.04 -4.56
CA SER A 165 -3.60 -11.03 -6.02
C SER A 165 -4.69 -10.24 -6.75
N SER A 166 -5.96 -10.45 -6.39
CA SER A 166 -7.10 -9.71 -6.94
C SER A 166 -7.01 -8.21 -6.62
N LEU A 167 -6.68 -7.86 -5.37
CA LEU A 167 -6.48 -6.46 -4.94
C LEU A 167 -5.37 -5.77 -5.75
N ILE A 168 -4.22 -6.44 -5.93
CA ILE A 168 -3.10 -5.93 -6.72
C ILE A 168 -3.52 -5.69 -8.17
N GLY A 169 -4.18 -6.68 -8.78
CA GLY A 169 -4.69 -6.58 -10.16
C GLY A 169 -5.68 -5.43 -10.32
N LEU A 170 -6.68 -5.36 -9.43
CA LEU A 170 -7.70 -4.30 -9.43
C LEU A 170 -7.09 -2.91 -9.23
N LYS A 171 -6.15 -2.74 -8.30
CA LYS A 171 -5.41 -1.47 -8.11
C LYS A 171 -4.66 -1.05 -9.37
N THR A 172 -4.09 -2.01 -10.08
CA THR A 172 -3.40 -1.76 -11.36
C THR A 172 -4.40 -1.33 -12.44
N MET A 173 -5.56 -1.99 -12.53
CA MET A 173 -6.63 -1.64 -13.47
C MET A 173 -7.17 -0.23 -13.19
N VAL A 174 -7.42 0.12 -11.92
CA VAL A 174 -7.87 1.47 -11.51
C VAL A 174 -6.84 2.52 -11.94
N LYS A 175 -5.55 2.28 -11.68
CA LYS A 175 -4.46 3.17 -12.10
C LYS A 175 -4.40 3.30 -13.63
N GLY A 176 -4.68 2.21 -14.36
CA GLY A 176 -4.74 2.18 -15.82
C GLY A 176 -5.99 2.83 -16.43
N GLY A 177 -6.91 3.34 -15.60
CA GLY A 177 -8.10 4.06 -16.07
C GLY A 177 -9.30 3.16 -16.36
N ALA A 178 -9.34 1.93 -15.86
CA ALA A 178 -10.52 1.07 -15.96
C ALA A 178 -11.74 1.78 -15.35
N ASP A 179 -12.90 1.64 -16.00
CA ASP A 179 -14.14 2.21 -15.53
C ASP A 179 -14.67 1.50 -14.27
N ALA A 180 -15.49 2.20 -13.50
CA ALA A 180 -16.01 1.70 -12.23
C ALA A 180 -16.92 0.46 -12.39
N GLN A 181 -17.56 0.28 -13.56
CA GLN A 181 -18.40 -0.90 -13.80
C GLN A 181 -17.53 -2.15 -13.95
N THR A 182 -16.47 -2.07 -14.76
CA THR A 182 -15.49 -3.17 -14.91
C THR A 182 -14.89 -3.57 -13.55
N ILE A 183 -14.51 -2.59 -12.73
CA ILE A 183 -13.96 -2.87 -11.37
C ILE A 183 -15.03 -3.54 -10.50
N ARG A 184 -16.28 -3.08 -10.54
CA ARG A 184 -17.39 -3.68 -9.77
C ARG A 184 -17.64 -5.14 -10.16
N ASP A 185 -17.63 -5.44 -11.44
CA ASP A 185 -17.88 -6.78 -11.96
C ASP A 185 -16.79 -7.76 -11.49
N VAL A 186 -15.52 -7.35 -11.59
CA VAL A 186 -14.38 -8.17 -11.09
C VAL A 186 -14.43 -8.32 -9.57
N CYS A 187 -14.77 -7.27 -8.81
CA CYS A 187 -14.99 -7.37 -7.38
C CYS A 187 -16.10 -8.37 -7.04
N GLY A 188 -17.21 -8.35 -7.79
CA GLY A 188 -18.31 -9.30 -7.60
C GLY A 188 -17.86 -10.74 -7.81
N VAL A 189 -17.14 -11.04 -8.87
CA VAL A 189 -16.55 -12.37 -9.12
C VAL A 189 -15.60 -12.77 -8.00
N THR A 190 -14.76 -11.82 -7.53
CA THR A 190 -13.83 -12.08 -6.44
C THR A 190 -14.54 -12.49 -5.15
N ILE A 191 -15.64 -11.81 -4.79
CA ILE A 191 -16.44 -12.17 -3.59
C ILE A 191 -17.14 -13.51 -3.79
N THR A 192 -17.77 -13.75 -4.95
CA THR A 192 -18.45 -15.03 -5.24
C THR A 192 -17.49 -16.21 -5.17
N ALA A 193 -16.22 -16.04 -5.54
CA ALA A 193 -15.21 -17.09 -5.44
C ALA A 193 -14.87 -17.51 -4.00
N LEU A 194 -15.23 -16.71 -3.01
CA LEU A 194 -15.03 -17.03 -1.58
C LEU A 194 -16.13 -17.93 -1.05
N GLN A 195 -17.35 -17.85 -1.58
CA GLN A 195 -18.55 -18.59 -1.19
C GLN A 195 -18.63 -19.93 -1.93
#